data_bf53ff494a586f9149fd31bb975218f4
#
_entry.id   bf53ff494a586f9149fd31bb975218f4
#
_cell.length_a   1.000
_cell.length_b   1.000
_cell.length_c   1.000
_cell.angle_alpha   90.00
_cell.angle_beta   90.00
_cell.angle_gamma   90.00
#
_symmetry.space_group_name_H-M   'P 1'
#
loop_
_entity.id
_entity.type
_entity.pdbx_description
1 polymer ?
#
loop_
_entity_poly.entity_id
_entity_poly.type
_entity_poly.pdbx_seq_one_letter_code
_entity_poly.pdbx_strand_id
1 'polypeptide(L)'
;MGRITINGTMSQFSYKLTVRSTLWDAKAKKASGRSLEAQRLNEKLENIKTNIGKLYQRLCDRDLYVTAEKVRNAFLGMGDDCRLLLQTLNEYLAGFLKCVGKDRAYSTYEDYCLRRRRLAAFLEYEYHVKDIPFKELKREFIEKFVVYLSTVKGLASGTICAGGKKLRLMTYTAYKNGWILVDPFAGFHVRPKYAERRYLSASELQAVMDVELPNYRTGINRDAFVFCAFTGLSHSDVAKLTHADIHTDDNGDYWIIDKRQKTGTQFRVKLLPVAEMIYDRYKNLHLEGNKVFPIKRYYKTMNMSLRHVARLAGLSFNPTMHVARHTFATTVTLAQGVPLETVSKMLGHKHITTTQIYAKITNDKIGQDMAALSEKLDSVFKIAQ
;
A
#
# COMPACT_ATOMS: atom_id res chain seq x y z
N MET A 1 -16.13 39.41 23.47
CA MET A 1 -14.72 39.30 23.74
C MET A 1 -14.47 38.41 24.96
N GLY A 2 -13.60 37.42 24.85
CA GLY A 2 -13.13 36.60 25.96
C GLY A 2 -11.76 37.06 26.45
N ARG A 3 -11.48 36.87 27.73
CA ARG A 3 -10.22 37.19 28.37
C ARG A 3 -9.72 35.95 29.12
N ILE A 4 -8.46 35.61 28.89
CA ILE A 4 -7.73 34.55 29.61
C ILE A 4 -6.67 35.26 30.46
N THR A 5 -6.56 34.88 31.73
CA THR A 5 -5.55 35.38 32.64
C THR A 5 -4.86 34.20 33.33
N ILE A 6 -3.55 34.06 33.19
CA ILE A 6 -2.74 32.95 33.70
C ILE A 6 -1.38 33.49 34.12
N ASN A 7 -0.94 33.14 35.33
CA ASN A 7 0.39 33.52 35.85
C ASN A 7 0.73 35.00 35.63
N GLY A 8 -0.21 35.90 35.90
CA GLY A 8 -0.03 37.36 35.73
C GLY A 8 -0.07 37.84 34.26
N THR A 9 -0.11 36.94 33.28
CA THR A 9 -0.27 37.30 31.86
C THR A 9 -1.75 37.36 31.46
N MET A 10 -2.10 38.25 30.54
CA MET A 10 -3.48 38.43 30.04
C MET A 10 -3.51 38.38 28.51
N SER A 11 -4.50 37.73 27.96
CA SER A 11 -4.74 37.70 26.53
C SER A 11 -6.23 37.73 26.20
N GLN A 12 -6.61 38.41 25.10
CA GLN A 12 -7.98 38.59 24.67
C GLN A 12 -8.24 37.90 23.32
N PHE A 13 -9.47 37.45 23.10
CA PHE A 13 -9.88 36.84 21.83
C PHE A 13 -11.37 37.07 21.56
N SER A 14 -11.77 36.96 20.31
CA SER A 14 -13.17 37.05 19.91
C SER A 14 -13.85 35.67 19.89
N TYR A 15 -15.03 35.58 20.48
CA TYR A 15 -15.88 34.38 20.38
C TYR A 15 -16.56 34.23 19.02
N LYS A 16 -16.58 35.27 18.17
CA LYS A 16 -17.43 35.37 16.96
C LYS A 16 -18.89 35.05 17.24
N LEU A 17 -19.36 35.37 18.46
CA LEU A 17 -20.74 35.26 18.89
C LEU A 17 -21.33 36.65 19.06
N THR A 18 -22.53 36.87 18.54
CA THR A 18 -23.33 38.07 18.73
C THR A 18 -24.45 37.77 19.70
N VAL A 19 -24.79 38.73 20.56
CA VAL A 19 -25.88 38.66 21.51
C VAL A 19 -26.61 40.00 21.55
N ARG A 20 -27.93 40.00 21.69
CA ARG A 20 -28.67 41.22 21.89
C ARG A 20 -28.31 41.83 23.24
N SER A 21 -28.09 43.12 23.28
CA SER A 21 -27.70 43.84 24.50
C SER A 21 -28.68 43.64 25.66
N THR A 22 -29.98 43.48 25.34
CA THR A 22 -31.05 43.22 26.30
C THR A 22 -31.01 41.83 26.96
N LEU A 23 -30.30 40.88 26.35
CA LEU A 23 -30.12 39.52 26.87
C LEU A 23 -28.80 39.32 27.62
N TRP A 24 -27.90 40.31 27.59
CA TRP A 24 -26.58 40.16 28.17
C TRP A 24 -26.46 40.74 29.57
N ASP A 25 -26.18 39.92 30.57
CA ASP A 25 -25.85 40.37 31.92
C ASP A 25 -24.31 40.53 32.01
N ALA A 26 -23.87 41.77 32.06
CA ALA A 26 -22.46 42.13 32.13
C ALA A 26 -21.80 41.74 33.46
N LYS A 27 -22.57 41.73 34.59
CA LYS A 27 -22.06 41.32 35.91
C LYS A 27 -21.94 39.80 35.98
N ALA A 28 -22.92 39.06 35.55
CA ALA A 28 -22.94 37.59 35.53
C ALA A 28 -22.12 37.01 34.36
N LYS A 29 -21.72 37.82 33.36
CA LYS A 29 -21.01 37.41 32.13
C LYS A 29 -21.68 36.26 31.38
N LYS A 30 -23.01 36.28 31.37
CA LYS A 30 -23.87 35.29 30.72
C LYS A 30 -25.15 35.92 30.17
N ALA A 31 -25.86 35.20 29.31
CA ALA A 31 -27.18 35.61 28.86
C ALA A 31 -28.20 35.39 29.98
N SER A 32 -29.03 36.42 30.21
CA SER A 32 -30.12 36.41 31.21
C SER A 32 -31.41 35.85 30.61
N GLY A 33 -32.29 35.29 31.49
CA GLY A 33 -33.59 34.74 31.11
C GLY A 33 -33.58 33.26 30.75
N ARG A 34 -34.79 32.71 30.50
CA ARG A 34 -35.04 31.29 30.21
C ARG A 34 -35.31 31.02 28.73
N SER A 35 -35.09 31.99 27.85
CA SER A 35 -35.29 31.81 26.41
C SER A 35 -34.32 30.77 25.84
N LEU A 36 -34.77 30.10 24.78
CA LEU A 36 -33.95 29.10 24.08
C LEU A 36 -32.64 29.72 23.54
N GLU A 37 -32.68 30.99 23.16
CA GLU A 37 -31.53 31.77 22.72
C GLU A 37 -30.49 31.95 23.84
N ALA A 38 -30.97 32.33 25.05
CA ALA A 38 -30.13 32.49 26.23
C ALA A 38 -29.49 31.15 26.67
N GLN A 39 -30.27 30.08 26.67
CA GLN A 39 -29.78 28.74 27.00
C GLN A 39 -28.67 28.28 26.04
N ARG A 40 -28.91 28.37 24.72
CA ARG A 40 -27.94 28.00 23.69
C ARG A 40 -26.67 28.84 23.76
N LEU A 41 -26.79 30.12 24.06
CA LEU A 41 -25.63 30.99 24.19
C LEU A 41 -24.81 30.61 25.42
N ASN A 42 -25.46 30.39 26.57
CA ASN A 42 -24.79 29.98 27.80
C ASN A 42 -24.10 28.61 27.65
N GLU A 43 -24.73 27.65 27.01
CA GLU A 43 -24.14 26.36 26.69
C GLU A 43 -22.85 26.50 25.83
N LYS A 44 -22.89 27.34 24.78
CA LYS A 44 -21.70 27.63 23.96
C LYS A 44 -20.59 28.28 24.79
N LEU A 45 -20.92 29.19 25.69
CA LEU A 45 -19.91 29.83 26.55
C LEU A 45 -19.29 28.85 27.53
N GLU A 46 -20.07 27.93 28.11
CA GLU A 46 -19.54 26.87 28.99
C GLU A 46 -18.67 25.87 28.22
N ASN A 47 -19.07 25.50 27.00
CA ASN A 47 -18.25 24.66 26.14
C ASN A 47 -16.90 25.32 25.79
N ILE A 48 -16.88 26.62 25.54
CA ILE A 48 -15.64 27.40 25.30
C ILE A 48 -14.76 27.41 26.55
N LYS A 49 -15.31 27.67 27.74
CA LYS A 49 -14.57 27.61 29.00
C LYS A 49 -13.96 26.25 29.26
N THR A 50 -14.76 25.19 29.09
CA THR A 50 -14.32 23.79 29.26
C THR A 50 -13.16 23.45 28.31
N ASN A 51 -13.26 23.86 27.05
CA ASN A 51 -12.22 23.63 26.05
C ASN A 51 -10.93 24.39 26.38
N ILE A 52 -11.03 25.63 26.82
CA ILE A 52 -9.86 26.43 27.26
C ILE A 52 -9.22 25.78 28.49
N GLY A 53 -10.01 25.31 29.46
CA GLY A 53 -9.50 24.59 30.64
C GLY A 53 -8.76 23.31 30.28
N LYS A 54 -9.31 22.51 29.37
CA LYS A 54 -8.63 21.31 28.86
C LYS A 54 -7.32 21.63 28.13
N LEU A 55 -7.29 22.70 27.34
CA LEU A 55 -6.08 23.15 26.64
C LEU A 55 -5.03 23.64 27.62
N TYR A 56 -5.41 24.40 28.62
CA TYR A 56 -4.53 24.85 29.69
C TYR A 56 -3.89 23.68 30.41
N GLN A 57 -4.68 22.69 30.84
CA GLN A 57 -4.18 21.50 31.51
C GLN A 57 -3.14 20.76 30.66
N ARG A 58 -3.44 20.54 29.38
CA ARG A 58 -2.50 19.90 28.44
C ARG A 58 -1.20 20.66 28.25
N LEU A 59 -1.27 22.00 28.24
CA LEU A 59 -0.08 22.82 28.14
C LEU A 59 0.75 22.75 29.44
N CYS A 60 0.10 22.70 30.60
CA CYS A 60 0.78 22.50 31.89
C CYS A 60 1.47 21.14 31.99
N ASP A 61 0.85 20.09 31.44
CA ASP A 61 1.44 18.74 31.42
C ASP A 61 2.70 18.65 30.54
N ARG A 62 2.84 19.56 29.58
CA ARG A 62 3.94 19.58 28.61
C ARG A 62 5.00 20.63 28.89
N ASP A 63 4.57 21.83 29.27
CA ASP A 63 5.40 23.03 29.36
C ASP A 63 5.61 23.45 30.81
N LEU A 64 6.86 23.70 31.17
CA LEU A 64 7.20 24.19 32.51
C LEU A 64 6.60 25.58 32.85
N TYR A 65 6.24 26.35 31.80
CA TYR A 65 5.64 27.67 31.99
C TYR A 65 4.59 27.95 30.91
N VAL A 66 3.34 28.19 31.34
CA VAL A 66 2.18 28.43 30.46
C VAL A 66 1.72 29.88 30.63
N THR A 67 1.60 30.60 29.51
CA THR A 67 1.09 32.00 29.46
C THR A 67 -0.35 32.03 28.92
N ALA A 68 -1.07 33.11 29.23
CA ALA A 68 -2.40 33.35 28.67
C ALA A 68 -2.38 33.42 27.14
N GLU A 69 -1.29 33.92 26.57
CA GLU A 69 -1.11 33.95 25.11
C GLU A 69 -0.96 32.56 24.49
N LYS A 70 -0.17 31.65 25.10
CA LYS A 70 -0.04 30.25 24.67
C LYS A 70 -1.41 29.56 24.65
N VAL A 71 -2.20 29.72 25.70
CA VAL A 71 -3.54 29.12 25.78
C VAL A 71 -4.49 29.72 24.76
N ARG A 72 -4.48 31.08 24.58
CA ARG A 72 -5.27 31.73 23.52
C ARG A 72 -4.88 31.20 22.14
N ASN A 73 -3.59 31.14 21.84
CA ASN A 73 -3.10 30.68 20.54
C ASN A 73 -3.46 29.23 20.29
N ALA A 74 -3.34 28.35 21.29
CA ALA A 74 -3.80 26.95 21.21
C ALA A 74 -5.33 26.87 20.97
N PHE A 75 -6.12 27.71 21.67
CA PHE A 75 -7.58 27.76 21.48
C PHE A 75 -7.98 28.28 20.09
N LEU A 76 -7.28 29.28 19.56
CA LEU A 76 -7.53 29.83 18.21
C LEU A 76 -6.90 29.01 17.10
N GLY A 77 -6.16 27.94 17.43
CA GLY A 77 -5.41 27.15 16.45
C GLY A 77 -4.16 27.87 15.89
N MET A 78 -3.71 28.95 16.55
CA MET A 78 -2.60 29.83 16.12
C MET A 78 -1.28 29.57 16.88
N GLY A 79 -1.22 28.55 17.74
CA GLY A 79 -0.03 28.21 18.52
C GLY A 79 0.90 27.22 17.85
N ASP A 80 2.07 26.96 18.47
CA ASP A 80 3.08 25.96 18.05
C ASP A 80 2.54 24.54 17.83
N ASP A 81 1.30 24.26 18.26
CA ASP A 81 0.59 23.01 18.09
C ASP A 81 -0.24 22.92 16.79
N CYS A 82 -0.16 23.91 15.92
CA CYS A 82 -0.86 23.85 14.63
C CYS A 82 -0.07 23.01 13.61
N ARG A 83 -0.08 21.70 13.81
CA ARG A 83 0.56 20.76 12.89
C ARG A 83 -0.13 20.80 11.53
N LEU A 84 0.66 21.12 10.49
CA LEU A 84 0.21 21.12 9.10
C LEU A 84 0.42 19.75 8.44
N LEU A 85 -0.48 19.37 7.56
CA LEU A 85 -0.52 18.05 6.93
C LEU A 85 0.71 17.76 6.08
N LEU A 86 1.05 18.64 5.12
CA LEU A 86 2.20 18.44 4.24
C LEU A 86 3.53 18.67 4.96
N GLN A 87 3.60 19.62 5.89
CA GLN A 87 4.78 19.84 6.72
C GLN A 87 5.11 18.59 7.52
N THR A 88 4.14 18.00 8.21
CA THR A 88 4.31 16.76 8.98
C THR A 88 4.71 15.59 8.05
N LEU A 89 4.14 15.52 6.84
CA LEU A 89 4.55 14.52 5.86
C LEU A 89 5.99 14.73 5.39
N ASN A 90 6.45 15.97 5.24
CA ASN A 90 7.84 16.27 4.90
C ASN A 90 8.80 15.84 6.03
N GLU A 91 8.45 16.12 7.29
CA GLU A 91 9.22 15.67 8.47
C GLU A 91 9.32 14.14 8.53
N TYR A 92 8.20 13.46 8.30
CA TYR A 92 8.16 11.99 8.19
C TYR A 92 9.06 11.47 7.06
N LEU A 93 9.01 12.08 5.86
CA LEU A 93 9.82 11.71 4.71
C LEU A 93 11.32 11.93 4.96
N ALA A 94 11.68 13.01 5.64
CA ALA A 94 13.08 13.28 6.02
C ALA A 94 13.60 12.20 6.99
N GLY A 95 12.79 11.80 7.97
CA GLY A 95 13.10 10.69 8.87
C GLY A 95 13.18 9.34 8.13
N PHE A 96 12.24 9.08 7.23
CA PHE A 96 12.21 7.87 6.43
C PHE A 96 13.46 7.71 5.55
N LEU A 97 13.93 8.80 4.94
CA LEU A 97 15.11 8.80 4.06
C LEU A 97 16.37 8.35 4.80
N LYS A 98 16.52 8.70 6.09
CA LYS A 98 17.65 8.28 6.94
C LYS A 98 17.67 6.75 7.19
N CYS A 99 16.53 6.09 7.04
CA CYS A 99 16.37 4.64 7.21
C CYS A 99 16.48 3.86 5.90
N VAL A 100 16.53 4.56 4.75
CA VAL A 100 16.67 3.91 3.43
C VAL A 100 18.01 3.20 3.33
N GLY A 101 17.99 1.96 2.85
CA GLY A 101 19.16 1.08 2.76
C GLY A 101 19.45 0.27 4.03
N LYS A 102 18.81 0.60 5.16
CA LYS A 102 18.87 -0.20 6.39
C LYS A 102 17.66 -1.14 6.47
N ASP A 103 16.51 -0.61 6.86
CA ASP A 103 15.24 -1.35 7.02
C ASP A 103 14.15 -0.89 6.05
N ARG A 104 14.43 0.13 5.23
CA ARG A 104 13.49 0.77 4.30
C ARG A 104 13.98 0.75 2.87
N ALA A 105 13.08 0.41 1.93
CA ALA A 105 13.39 0.43 0.51
C ALA A 105 13.23 1.84 -0.08
N TYR A 106 14.17 2.25 -0.95
CA TYR A 106 14.10 3.55 -1.65
C TYR A 106 12.82 3.70 -2.48
N SER A 107 12.36 2.62 -3.13
CA SER A 107 11.10 2.62 -3.88
C SER A 107 9.87 2.94 -3.03
N THR A 108 9.89 2.60 -1.73
CA THR A 108 8.84 2.98 -0.79
C THR A 108 8.88 4.48 -0.48
N TYR A 109 10.09 5.04 -0.34
CA TYR A 109 10.28 6.49 -0.20
C TYR A 109 9.74 7.26 -1.41
N GLU A 110 10.07 6.81 -2.64
CA GLU A 110 9.56 7.43 -3.88
C GLU A 110 8.04 7.38 -3.96
N ASP A 111 7.41 6.26 -3.55
CA ASP A 111 5.94 6.15 -3.51
C ASP A 111 5.31 7.17 -2.53
N TYR A 112 5.91 7.37 -1.37
CA TYR A 112 5.47 8.42 -0.44
C TYR A 112 5.65 9.82 -1.01
N CYS A 113 6.79 10.12 -1.66
CA CYS A 113 7.03 11.39 -2.33
C CYS A 113 6.01 11.68 -3.42
N LEU A 114 5.66 10.66 -4.23
CA LEU A 114 4.63 10.78 -5.25
C LEU A 114 3.26 11.10 -4.64
N ARG A 115 2.89 10.43 -3.55
CA ARG A 115 1.62 10.69 -2.85
C ARG A 115 1.57 12.07 -2.23
N ARG A 116 2.68 12.51 -1.65
CA ARG A 116 2.82 13.87 -1.12
C ARG A 116 2.60 14.91 -2.22
N ARG A 117 3.19 14.72 -3.41
CA ARG A 117 2.98 15.61 -4.57
C ARG A 117 1.51 15.64 -5.01
N ARG A 118 0.82 14.48 -5.04
CA ARG A 118 -0.60 14.40 -5.37
C ARG A 118 -1.47 15.10 -4.34
N LEU A 119 -1.14 14.98 -3.06
CA LEU A 119 -1.86 15.66 -1.98
C LEU A 119 -1.67 17.16 -2.04
N ALA A 120 -0.46 17.66 -2.31
CA ALA A 120 -0.19 19.08 -2.50
C ALA A 120 -0.96 19.65 -3.71
N ALA A 121 -0.98 18.92 -4.82
CA ALA A 121 -1.74 19.34 -6.00
C ALA A 121 -3.27 19.32 -5.76
N PHE A 122 -3.76 18.46 -4.88
CA PHE A 122 -5.16 18.46 -4.46
C PHE A 122 -5.50 19.67 -3.59
N LEU A 123 -4.65 20.01 -2.63
CA LEU A 123 -4.84 21.18 -1.78
C LEU A 123 -4.90 22.47 -2.59
N GLU A 124 -4.02 22.61 -3.57
CA GLU A 124 -4.04 23.75 -4.49
C GLU A 124 -5.30 23.77 -5.37
N TYR A 125 -5.70 22.61 -5.91
CA TYR A 125 -6.86 22.47 -6.80
C TYR A 125 -8.19 22.75 -6.09
N GLU A 126 -8.41 22.16 -4.91
CA GLU A 126 -9.72 22.16 -4.23
C GLU A 126 -9.86 23.28 -3.21
N TYR A 127 -8.75 23.64 -2.54
CA TYR A 127 -8.78 24.58 -1.41
C TYR A 127 -7.99 25.86 -1.66
N HIS A 128 -7.21 25.94 -2.75
CA HIS A 128 -6.34 27.08 -3.08
C HIS A 128 -5.34 27.44 -1.97
N VAL A 129 -4.85 26.43 -1.25
CA VAL A 129 -3.90 26.57 -0.14
C VAL A 129 -2.67 25.67 -0.37
N LYS A 130 -1.53 26.11 0.20
CA LYS A 130 -0.27 25.35 0.12
C LYS A 130 -0.20 24.20 1.12
N ASP A 131 -0.90 24.30 2.25
CA ASP A 131 -0.98 23.29 3.30
C ASP A 131 -2.24 23.52 4.14
N ILE A 132 -2.64 22.53 4.97
CA ILE A 132 -3.84 22.58 5.80
C ILE A 132 -3.55 22.01 7.20
N PRO A 133 -4.06 22.64 8.29
CA PRO A 133 -3.95 22.10 9.63
C PRO A 133 -4.72 20.77 9.78
N PHE A 134 -4.17 19.82 10.54
CA PHE A 134 -4.91 18.59 10.86
C PHE A 134 -6.27 18.83 11.51
N LYS A 135 -6.41 19.90 12.28
CA LYS A 135 -7.66 20.29 12.96
C LYS A 135 -8.79 20.69 11.99
N GLU A 136 -8.42 21.13 10.77
CA GLU A 136 -9.37 21.52 9.72
C GLU A 136 -9.80 20.34 8.85
N LEU A 137 -9.18 19.19 9.00
CA LEU A 137 -9.53 18.00 8.22
C LEU A 137 -10.89 17.44 8.69
N LYS A 138 -11.83 17.34 7.75
CA LYS A 138 -13.14 16.73 7.93
C LYS A 138 -13.27 15.50 7.05
N ARG A 139 -14.29 14.68 7.29
CA ARG A 139 -14.61 13.51 6.46
C ARG A 139 -14.67 13.84 4.97
N GLU A 140 -15.29 14.95 4.64
CA GLU A 140 -15.42 15.46 3.27
C GLU A 140 -14.06 15.63 2.55
N PHE A 141 -13.00 15.95 3.29
CA PHE A 141 -11.67 16.12 2.71
C PHE A 141 -11.16 14.85 2.02
N ILE A 142 -11.26 13.68 2.69
CA ILE A 142 -10.78 12.41 2.10
C ILE A 142 -11.72 11.96 0.96
N GLU A 143 -13.01 12.26 1.05
CA GLU A 143 -13.99 11.96 0.00
C GLU A 143 -13.67 12.76 -1.27
N LYS A 144 -13.48 14.07 -1.15
CA LYS A 144 -13.05 14.95 -2.26
C LYS A 144 -11.69 14.55 -2.82
N PHE A 145 -10.74 14.16 -1.95
CA PHE A 145 -9.43 13.68 -2.40
C PHE A 145 -9.55 12.42 -3.28
N VAL A 146 -10.39 11.46 -2.88
CA VAL A 146 -10.64 10.23 -3.65
C VAL A 146 -11.28 10.56 -5.00
N VAL A 147 -12.28 11.46 -5.03
CA VAL A 147 -12.90 11.93 -6.27
C VAL A 147 -11.88 12.61 -7.16
N TYR A 148 -11.09 13.54 -6.64
CA TYR A 148 -10.02 14.22 -7.38
C TYR A 148 -9.02 13.22 -8.01
N LEU A 149 -8.57 12.20 -7.25
CA LEU A 149 -7.66 11.18 -7.78
C LEU A 149 -8.30 10.35 -8.90
N SER A 150 -9.61 10.13 -8.83
CA SER A 150 -10.37 9.38 -9.85
C SER A 150 -10.65 10.20 -11.09
N THR A 151 -11.21 11.39 -10.93
CA THR A 151 -11.77 12.21 -12.03
C THR A 151 -10.72 13.10 -12.68
N VAL A 152 -9.95 13.84 -11.87
CA VAL A 152 -8.95 14.81 -12.38
C VAL A 152 -7.64 14.11 -12.73
N LYS A 153 -7.20 13.14 -11.93
CA LYS A 153 -5.94 12.40 -12.17
C LYS A 153 -6.13 11.09 -12.93
N GLY A 154 -7.35 10.61 -13.15
CA GLY A 154 -7.66 9.40 -13.91
C GLY A 154 -7.00 8.14 -13.38
N LEU A 155 -6.79 8.04 -12.05
CA LEU A 155 -6.03 6.94 -11.46
C LEU A 155 -6.88 5.69 -11.25
N ALA A 156 -6.25 4.53 -11.41
CA ALA A 156 -6.89 3.25 -11.13
C ALA A 156 -7.26 3.11 -9.65
N SER A 157 -8.38 2.40 -9.36
CA SER A 157 -8.95 2.25 -8.02
C SER A 157 -7.97 1.71 -6.98
N GLY A 158 -7.06 0.80 -7.35
CA GLY A 158 -6.00 0.30 -6.47
C GLY A 158 -5.02 1.39 -6.02
N THR A 159 -4.67 2.32 -6.92
CA THR A 159 -3.80 3.48 -6.62
C THR A 159 -4.51 4.47 -5.71
N ILE A 160 -5.79 4.71 -5.96
CA ILE A 160 -6.65 5.58 -5.13
C ILE A 160 -6.78 5.01 -3.72
N CYS A 161 -7.10 3.71 -3.62
CA CYS A 161 -7.18 3.00 -2.33
C CYS A 161 -5.87 3.12 -1.52
N ALA A 162 -4.74 2.92 -2.17
CA ALA A 162 -3.44 3.05 -1.52
C ALA A 162 -3.16 4.51 -1.07
N GLY A 163 -3.61 5.51 -1.84
CA GLY A 163 -3.56 6.93 -1.45
C GLY A 163 -4.39 7.21 -0.21
N GLY A 164 -5.65 6.80 -0.20
CA GLY A 164 -6.56 6.96 0.93
C GLY A 164 -6.06 6.27 2.21
N LYS A 165 -5.50 5.05 2.10
CA LYS A 165 -4.91 4.34 3.24
C LYS A 165 -3.74 5.10 3.87
N LYS A 166 -2.89 5.73 3.07
CA LYS A 166 -1.76 6.51 3.57
C LYS A 166 -2.21 7.80 4.27
N LEU A 167 -3.19 8.49 3.70
CA LEU A 167 -3.77 9.67 4.32
C LEU A 167 -4.45 9.32 5.66
N ARG A 168 -5.21 8.22 5.72
CA ARG A 168 -5.77 7.71 6.97
C ARG A 168 -4.71 7.38 8.02
N LEU A 169 -3.60 6.78 7.61
CA LEU A 169 -2.51 6.48 8.54
C LEU A 169 -1.96 7.76 9.17
N MET A 170 -1.86 8.85 8.40
CA MET A 170 -1.38 10.15 8.91
C MET A 170 -2.37 10.75 9.92
N THR A 171 -3.67 10.77 9.63
CA THR A 171 -4.67 11.30 10.57
C THR A 171 -4.79 10.44 11.82
N TYR A 172 -4.72 9.12 11.67
CA TYR A 172 -4.66 8.22 12.82
C TYR A 172 -3.42 8.46 13.69
N THR A 173 -2.25 8.71 13.08
CA THR A 173 -1.03 9.08 13.82
C THR A 173 -1.20 10.43 14.52
N ALA A 174 -1.82 11.42 13.86
CA ALA A 174 -2.12 12.71 14.45
C ALA A 174 -3.07 12.57 15.67
N TYR A 175 -4.09 11.71 15.56
CA TYR A 175 -4.98 11.38 16.66
C TYR A 175 -4.23 10.70 17.83
N LYS A 176 -3.39 9.69 17.56
CA LYS A 176 -2.60 9.00 18.59
C LYS A 176 -1.63 9.92 19.31
N ASN A 177 -1.06 10.89 18.61
CA ASN A 177 -0.15 11.89 19.19
C ASN A 177 -0.89 13.06 19.88
N GLY A 178 -2.23 13.04 19.92
CA GLY A 178 -3.03 14.09 20.56
C GLY A 178 -3.07 15.41 19.80
N TRP A 179 -2.63 15.45 18.53
CA TRP A 179 -2.69 16.66 17.70
C TRP A 179 -4.12 17.01 17.27
N ILE A 180 -4.97 16.00 17.18
CA ILE A 180 -6.41 16.10 16.95
C ILE A 180 -7.17 15.23 17.96
N LEU A 181 -8.39 15.63 18.31
CA LEU A 181 -9.21 14.96 19.31
C LEU A 181 -9.94 13.73 18.77
N VAL A 182 -10.24 13.74 17.47
CA VAL A 182 -11.00 12.70 16.78
C VAL A 182 -10.34 12.45 15.43
N ASP A 183 -10.20 11.18 15.03
CA ASP A 183 -9.75 10.86 13.67
C ASP A 183 -10.89 11.17 12.67
N PRO A 184 -10.74 12.19 11.80
CA PRO A 184 -11.79 12.60 10.87
C PRO A 184 -12.08 11.54 9.80
N PHE A 185 -11.17 10.58 9.62
CA PHE A 185 -11.27 9.54 8.59
C PHE A 185 -11.54 8.15 9.17
N ALA A 186 -11.92 8.07 10.47
CA ALA A 186 -12.32 6.81 11.09
C ALA A 186 -13.44 6.13 10.28
N GLY A 187 -13.32 4.82 10.06
CA GLY A 187 -14.30 4.05 9.30
C GLY A 187 -14.36 4.33 7.78
N PHE A 188 -13.55 5.26 7.25
CA PHE A 188 -13.50 5.46 5.79
C PHE A 188 -12.68 4.38 5.09
N HIS A 189 -13.27 3.70 4.15
CA HIS A 189 -12.62 2.64 3.38
C HIS A 189 -12.88 2.81 1.89
N VAL A 190 -11.80 2.93 1.12
CA VAL A 190 -11.86 2.77 -0.34
C VAL A 190 -11.62 1.30 -0.65
N ARG A 191 -12.61 0.65 -1.24
CA ARG A 191 -12.45 -0.74 -1.73
C ARG A 191 -11.90 -0.70 -3.15
N PRO A 192 -10.74 -1.30 -3.42
CA PRO A 192 -10.24 -1.38 -4.79
C PRO A 192 -11.13 -2.33 -5.60
N LYS A 193 -11.49 -1.92 -6.80
CA LYS A 193 -12.00 -2.87 -7.79
C LYS A 193 -10.77 -3.66 -8.28
N TYR A 194 -10.69 -4.93 -7.92
CA TYR A 194 -9.63 -5.79 -8.43
C TYR A 194 -9.99 -6.21 -9.86
N ALA A 195 -9.16 -5.83 -10.83
CA ALA A 195 -9.17 -6.48 -12.12
C ALA A 195 -8.69 -7.93 -11.94
N GLU A 196 -9.25 -8.85 -12.74
CA GLU A 196 -8.75 -10.22 -12.78
C GLU A 196 -7.26 -10.23 -13.08
N ARG A 197 -6.52 -10.98 -12.29
CA ARG A 197 -5.09 -11.12 -12.53
C ARG A 197 -4.88 -12.03 -13.70
N ARG A 198 -4.29 -11.51 -14.76
CA ARG A 198 -3.99 -12.29 -15.97
C ARG A 198 -2.82 -13.23 -15.71
N TYR A 199 -2.88 -14.38 -16.30
CA TYR A 199 -1.82 -15.37 -16.42
C TYR A 199 -1.84 -15.93 -17.85
N LEU A 200 -0.80 -16.60 -18.28
CA LEU A 200 -0.75 -17.26 -19.58
C LEU A 200 -1.33 -18.67 -19.46
N SER A 201 -2.15 -19.04 -20.42
CA SER A 201 -2.51 -20.45 -20.63
C SER A 201 -1.29 -21.28 -21.06
N ALA A 202 -1.38 -22.59 -21.09
CA ALA A 202 -0.29 -23.45 -21.56
C ALA A 202 0.07 -23.14 -23.02
N SER A 203 -0.92 -22.92 -23.89
CA SER A 203 -0.69 -22.58 -25.30
C SER A 203 -0.06 -21.19 -25.47
N GLU A 204 -0.50 -20.18 -24.69
CA GLU A 204 0.10 -18.84 -24.73
C GLU A 204 1.55 -18.84 -24.20
N LEU A 205 1.83 -19.64 -23.14
CA LEU A 205 3.18 -19.80 -22.63
C LEU A 205 4.09 -20.48 -23.65
N GLN A 206 3.60 -21.53 -24.34
CA GLN A 206 4.31 -22.19 -25.43
C GLN A 206 4.59 -21.22 -26.56
N ALA A 207 3.58 -20.44 -27.00
CA ALA A 207 3.78 -19.42 -28.04
C ALA A 207 4.88 -18.41 -27.68
N VAL A 208 4.98 -17.99 -26.40
CA VAL A 208 6.07 -17.13 -25.93
C VAL A 208 7.45 -17.81 -26.04
N MET A 209 7.50 -19.13 -25.78
CA MET A 209 8.73 -19.91 -25.87
C MET A 209 9.21 -20.11 -27.31
N ASP A 210 8.27 -20.28 -28.25
CA ASP A 210 8.55 -20.59 -29.66
C ASP A 210 8.90 -19.36 -30.51
N VAL A 211 8.70 -18.13 -29.98
CA VAL A 211 8.97 -16.90 -30.74
C VAL A 211 10.44 -16.81 -31.11
N GLU A 212 10.70 -16.66 -32.40
CA GLU A 212 12.01 -16.24 -32.89
C GLU A 212 12.23 -14.74 -32.63
N LEU A 213 13.34 -14.39 -32.01
CA LEU A 213 13.63 -13.05 -31.55
C LEU A 213 14.76 -12.41 -32.32
N PRO A 214 14.60 -11.15 -32.76
CA PRO A 214 15.55 -10.49 -33.66
C PRO A 214 16.86 -10.07 -32.96
N ASN A 215 16.88 -10.05 -31.63
CA ASN A 215 18.07 -9.64 -30.90
C ASN A 215 18.27 -10.41 -29.59
N TYR A 216 19.53 -10.58 -29.22
CA TYR A 216 19.99 -11.31 -28.04
C TYR A 216 19.41 -10.78 -26.72
N ARG A 217 19.30 -9.46 -26.56
CA ARG A 217 18.78 -8.84 -25.32
C ARG A 217 17.30 -9.16 -25.08
N THR A 218 16.50 -9.18 -26.13
CA THR A 218 15.07 -9.57 -26.03
C THR A 218 14.98 -11.05 -25.71
N GLY A 219 15.88 -11.88 -26.27
CA GLY A 219 15.99 -13.30 -25.93
C GLY A 219 16.27 -13.54 -24.46
N ILE A 220 17.25 -12.87 -23.86
CA ILE A 220 17.56 -12.96 -22.43
C ILE A 220 16.33 -12.56 -21.58
N ASN A 221 15.64 -11.49 -21.95
CA ASN A 221 14.47 -11.03 -21.21
C ASN A 221 13.29 -12.02 -21.31
N ARG A 222 13.08 -12.64 -22.48
CA ARG A 222 12.13 -13.73 -22.66
C ARG A 222 12.50 -14.96 -21.81
N ASP A 223 13.76 -15.40 -21.87
CA ASP A 223 14.25 -16.57 -21.12
C ASP A 223 14.10 -16.34 -19.60
N ALA A 224 14.44 -15.15 -19.10
CA ALA A 224 14.21 -14.80 -17.69
C ALA A 224 12.71 -14.78 -17.32
N PHE A 225 11.82 -14.35 -18.23
CA PHE A 225 10.39 -14.40 -18.03
C PHE A 225 9.89 -15.85 -17.98
N VAL A 226 10.28 -16.69 -18.93
CA VAL A 226 9.94 -18.12 -18.98
C VAL A 226 10.49 -18.84 -17.74
N PHE A 227 11.74 -18.57 -17.36
CA PHE A 227 12.31 -19.10 -16.13
C PHE A 227 11.47 -18.76 -14.89
N CYS A 228 11.00 -17.52 -14.79
CA CYS A 228 10.08 -17.11 -13.73
C CYS A 228 8.68 -17.79 -13.84
N ALA A 229 8.22 -18.12 -15.04
CA ALA A 229 6.98 -18.86 -15.24
C ALA A 229 7.08 -20.34 -14.82
N PHE A 230 8.30 -20.90 -14.75
CA PHE A 230 8.55 -22.28 -14.30
C PHE A 230 9.16 -22.38 -12.89
N THR A 231 9.52 -21.25 -12.25
CA THR A 231 10.10 -21.24 -10.91
C THR A 231 9.31 -20.40 -9.90
N GLY A 232 8.39 -19.56 -10.39
CA GLY A 232 7.63 -18.62 -9.55
C GLY A 232 8.42 -17.47 -8.98
N LEU A 233 9.67 -17.25 -9.39
CA LEU A 233 10.49 -16.12 -8.95
C LEU A 233 9.86 -14.80 -9.34
N SER A 234 10.05 -13.76 -8.53
CA SER A 234 9.73 -12.40 -8.95
C SER A 234 10.88 -11.78 -9.73
N HIS A 235 10.61 -10.68 -10.44
CA HIS A 235 11.66 -9.93 -11.13
C HIS A 235 12.85 -9.57 -10.21
N SER A 236 12.58 -9.11 -8.99
CA SER A 236 13.64 -8.77 -8.04
C SER A 236 14.45 -9.97 -7.58
N ASP A 237 13.82 -11.15 -7.48
CA ASP A 237 14.48 -12.36 -7.04
C ASP A 237 15.33 -12.95 -8.18
N VAL A 238 14.81 -13.04 -9.42
CA VAL A 238 15.61 -13.51 -10.56
C VAL A 238 16.75 -12.55 -10.95
N ALA A 239 16.57 -11.24 -10.75
CA ALA A 239 17.61 -10.26 -11.04
C ALA A 239 18.79 -10.28 -10.03
N LYS A 240 18.60 -10.87 -8.85
CA LYS A 240 19.65 -11.06 -7.85
C LYS A 240 20.17 -12.50 -7.80
N LEU A 241 19.48 -13.45 -8.46
CA LEU A 241 19.81 -14.87 -8.41
C LEU A 241 21.27 -15.12 -8.83
N THR A 242 22.00 -15.81 -7.98
CA THR A 242 23.40 -16.20 -8.21
C THR A 242 23.50 -17.70 -8.39
N HIS A 243 24.64 -18.17 -8.95
CA HIS A 243 24.89 -19.61 -9.05
C HIS A 243 25.02 -20.28 -7.67
N ALA A 244 25.38 -19.54 -6.63
CA ALA A 244 25.44 -20.05 -5.25
C ALA A 244 24.03 -20.32 -4.64
N ASP A 245 22.97 -19.75 -5.20
CA ASP A 245 21.58 -19.98 -4.76
C ASP A 245 20.97 -21.23 -5.43
N ILE A 246 21.69 -21.86 -6.39
CA ILE A 246 21.26 -23.07 -7.10
C ILE A 246 22.08 -24.24 -6.59
N HIS A 247 21.43 -25.17 -5.93
CA HIS A 247 22.01 -26.36 -5.31
C HIS A 247 21.63 -27.61 -6.09
N THR A 248 22.58 -28.55 -6.21
CA THR A 248 22.28 -29.89 -6.75
C THR A 248 22.02 -30.83 -5.58
N ASP A 249 20.95 -31.61 -5.60
CA ASP A 249 20.68 -32.65 -4.62
C ASP A 249 21.39 -33.99 -4.99
N ASP A 250 21.22 -34.96 -4.12
CA ASP A 250 21.87 -36.29 -4.29
C ASP A 250 21.38 -37.04 -5.55
N ASN A 251 20.24 -36.66 -6.11
CA ASN A 251 19.67 -37.21 -7.34
C ASN A 251 20.15 -36.47 -8.60
N GLY A 252 20.95 -35.40 -8.45
CA GLY A 252 21.39 -34.54 -9.53
C GLY A 252 20.39 -33.44 -9.93
N ASP A 253 19.27 -33.29 -9.19
CA ASP A 253 18.25 -32.28 -9.45
C ASP A 253 18.67 -30.90 -8.95
N TYR A 254 18.38 -29.87 -9.73
CA TYR A 254 18.66 -28.47 -9.33
C TYR A 254 17.54 -27.87 -8.47
N TRP A 255 17.94 -27.20 -7.39
CA TRP A 255 17.04 -26.53 -6.46
C TRP A 255 17.46 -25.09 -6.24
N ILE A 256 16.52 -24.14 -6.37
CA ILE A 256 16.74 -22.77 -5.91
C ILE A 256 16.36 -22.71 -4.43
N ILE A 257 17.32 -22.29 -3.58
CA ILE A 257 17.12 -22.08 -2.15
C ILE A 257 17.56 -20.66 -1.81
N ASP A 258 16.61 -19.75 -1.56
CA ASP A 258 16.91 -18.34 -1.33
C ASP A 258 15.82 -17.70 -0.46
N LYS A 259 16.01 -16.43 -0.12
CA LYS A 259 15.05 -15.59 0.59
C LYS A 259 14.48 -14.52 -0.32
N ARG A 260 13.16 -14.31 -0.22
CA ARG A 260 12.46 -13.26 -0.97
C ARG A 260 13.05 -11.89 -0.69
N GLN A 261 13.47 -11.17 -1.72
CA GLN A 261 14.00 -9.80 -1.60
C GLN A 261 13.06 -8.85 -0.87
N LYS A 262 11.75 -9.00 -1.06
CA LYS A 262 10.75 -8.08 -0.50
C LYS A 262 10.37 -8.39 0.95
N THR A 263 10.36 -9.66 1.36
CA THR A 263 9.77 -10.11 2.63
C THR A 263 10.72 -10.85 3.54
N GLY A 264 11.92 -11.23 3.05
CA GLY A 264 12.88 -12.07 3.76
C GLY A 264 12.41 -13.52 3.96
N THR A 265 11.25 -13.90 3.45
CA THR A 265 10.72 -15.26 3.59
C THR A 265 11.53 -16.22 2.75
N GLN A 266 12.01 -17.30 3.37
CA GLN A 266 12.72 -18.38 2.66
C GLN A 266 11.77 -19.12 1.72
N PHE A 267 12.28 -19.53 0.56
CA PHE A 267 11.59 -20.39 -0.39
C PHE A 267 12.58 -21.41 -0.98
N ARG A 268 12.04 -22.50 -1.47
CA ARG A 268 12.79 -23.51 -2.25
C ARG A 268 11.91 -24.00 -3.38
N VAL A 269 12.53 -24.12 -4.55
CA VAL A 269 11.85 -24.55 -5.77
C VAL A 269 12.78 -25.49 -6.53
N LYS A 270 12.30 -26.69 -6.86
CA LYS A 270 13.00 -27.59 -7.79
C LYS A 270 12.89 -27.02 -9.19
N LEU A 271 13.96 -27.00 -9.95
CA LEU A 271 13.89 -26.64 -11.36
C LEU A 271 13.11 -27.74 -12.12
N LEU A 272 12.17 -27.28 -12.94
CA LEU A 272 11.51 -28.13 -13.92
C LEU A 272 12.35 -28.17 -15.20
N PRO A 273 12.21 -29.20 -16.07
CA PRO A 273 13.09 -29.37 -17.24
C PRO A 273 13.26 -28.11 -18.11
N VAL A 274 12.18 -27.33 -18.31
CA VAL A 274 12.26 -26.07 -19.06
C VAL A 274 13.14 -25.02 -18.34
N ALA A 275 13.04 -24.95 -17.03
CA ALA A 275 13.88 -24.04 -16.25
C ALA A 275 15.32 -24.48 -16.22
N GLU A 276 15.59 -25.79 -16.18
CA GLU A 276 16.93 -26.37 -16.28
C GLU A 276 17.57 -26.07 -17.63
N MET A 277 16.87 -26.29 -18.73
CA MET A 277 17.33 -25.96 -20.08
C MET A 277 17.69 -24.47 -20.21
N ILE A 278 16.91 -23.58 -19.60
CA ILE A 278 17.23 -22.16 -19.59
C ILE A 278 18.46 -21.90 -18.71
N TYR A 279 18.54 -22.46 -17.51
CA TYR A 279 19.69 -22.34 -16.64
C TYR A 279 20.98 -22.78 -17.33
N ASP A 280 20.97 -23.91 -18.04
CA ASP A 280 22.13 -24.47 -18.77
C ASP A 280 22.66 -23.50 -19.85
N ARG A 281 21.79 -22.68 -20.48
CA ARG A 281 22.24 -21.66 -21.43
C ARG A 281 23.08 -20.55 -20.78
N TYR A 282 22.85 -20.30 -19.49
CA TYR A 282 23.43 -19.16 -18.77
C TYR A 282 24.47 -19.56 -17.72
N LYS A 283 24.55 -20.84 -17.30
CA LYS A 283 25.41 -21.30 -16.19
C LYS A 283 26.89 -21.04 -16.40
N ASN A 284 27.39 -20.99 -17.64
CA ASN A 284 28.78 -20.74 -17.99
C ASN A 284 29.09 -19.26 -18.25
N LEU A 285 28.13 -18.36 -18.07
CA LEU A 285 28.35 -16.91 -18.18
C LEU A 285 28.96 -16.38 -16.89
N HIS A 286 30.21 -15.92 -16.96
CA HIS A 286 30.89 -15.28 -15.83
C HIS A 286 30.41 -13.83 -15.66
N LEU A 287 29.26 -13.64 -15.03
CA LEU A 287 28.70 -12.33 -14.79
C LEU A 287 29.19 -11.73 -13.48
N GLU A 288 29.27 -10.38 -13.43
CA GLU A 288 29.59 -9.66 -12.20
C GLU A 288 28.64 -10.04 -11.06
N GLY A 289 29.21 -10.34 -9.88
CA GLY A 289 28.46 -10.81 -8.72
C GLY A 289 27.92 -12.23 -8.84
N ASN A 290 28.54 -13.06 -9.72
CA ASN A 290 28.18 -14.47 -9.91
C ASN A 290 26.70 -14.71 -10.27
N LYS A 291 26.07 -13.75 -10.96
CA LYS A 291 24.65 -13.81 -11.33
C LYS A 291 24.38 -14.83 -12.43
N VAL A 292 23.18 -15.43 -12.38
CA VAL A 292 22.71 -16.37 -13.40
C VAL A 292 22.30 -15.62 -14.67
N PHE A 293 21.58 -14.51 -14.56
CA PHE A 293 21.04 -13.78 -15.70
C PHE A 293 21.64 -12.39 -15.86
N PRO A 294 22.00 -11.96 -17.10
CA PRO A 294 22.50 -10.61 -17.38
C PRO A 294 21.35 -9.59 -17.50
N ILE A 295 20.41 -9.62 -16.56
CA ILE A 295 19.24 -8.72 -16.54
C ILE A 295 19.45 -7.58 -15.55
N LYS A 296 18.96 -6.39 -15.93
CA LYS A 296 19.02 -5.22 -15.07
C LYS A 296 17.87 -5.24 -14.06
N ARG A 297 18.12 -4.72 -12.87
CA ARG A 297 17.10 -4.56 -11.81
C ARG A 297 15.95 -3.62 -12.21
N TYR A 298 16.11 -2.83 -13.27
CA TYR A 298 15.12 -1.87 -13.72
C TYR A 298 14.00 -2.51 -14.55
N TYR A 299 12.79 -2.41 -14.06
CA TYR A 299 11.57 -2.99 -14.59
C TYR A 299 11.17 -2.52 -15.98
N LYS A 300 11.53 -1.26 -16.34
CA LYS A 300 11.02 -0.59 -17.54
C LYS A 300 11.50 -1.26 -18.83
N THR A 301 12.77 -1.56 -18.93
CA THR A 301 13.37 -2.20 -20.11
C THR A 301 12.87 -3.63 -20.30
N MET A 302 12.73 -4.39 -19.22
CA MET A 302 12.16 -5.73 -19.21
C MET A 302 10.75 -5.74 -19.80
N ASN A 303 9.85 -4.89 -19.27
CA ASN A 303 8.48 -4.82 -19.74
C ASN A 303 8.37 -4.35 -21.20
N MET A 304 9.29 -3.54 -21.69
CA MET A 304 9.34 -3.15 -23.13
C MET A 304 9.67 -4.37 -24.00
N SER A 305 10.68 -5.17 -23.63
CA SER A 305 11.02 -6.42 -24.33
C SER A 305 9.84 -7.40 -24.31
N LEU A 306 9.18 -7.57 -23.17
CA LEU A 306 8.03 -8.48 -23.04
C LEU A 306 6.83 -8.04 -23.90
N ARG A 307 6.59 -6.75 -24.09
CA ARG A 307 5.59 -6.26 -25.04
C ARG A 307 5.91 -6.66 -26.48
N HIS A 308 7.18 -6.60 -26.84
CA HIS A 308 7.61 -7.03 -28.18
C HIS A 308 7.43 -8.53 -28.37
N VAL A 309 7.85 -9.34 -27.38
CA VAL A 309 7.64 -10.78 -27.36
C VAL A 309 6.14 -11.11 -27.46
N ALA A 310 5.29 -10.45 -26.67
CA ALA A 310 3.85 -10.67 -26.68
C ALA A 310 3.21 -10.43 -28.06
N ARG A 311 3.63 -9.38 -28.75
CA ARG A 311 3.15 -9.08 -30.09
C ARG A 311 3.55 -10.15 -31.10
N LEU A 312 4.78 -10.65 -31.04
CA LEU A 312 5.28 -11.70 -31.91
C LEU A 312 4.61 -13.05 -31.61
N ALA A 313 4.34 -13.34 -30.33
CA ALA A 313 3.62 -14.53 -29.87
C ALA A 313 2.09 -14.46 -30.10
N GLY A 314 1.55 -13.39 -30.64
CA GLY A 314 0.11 -13.22 -30.87
C GLY A 314 -0.73 -13.09 -29.59
N LEU A 315 -0.13 -12.67 -28.46
CA LEU A 315 -0.87 -12.54 -27.19
C LEU A 315 -1.86 -11.37 -27.23
N SER A 316 -3.04 -11.57 -26.66
CA SER A 316 -4.10 -10.56 -26.54
C SER A 316 -3.78 -9.43 -25.53
N PHE A 317 -2.71 -9.60 -24.73
CA PHE A 317 -2.31 -8.62 -23.72
C PHE A 317 -0.78 -8.57 -23.53
N ASN A 318 -0.30 -7.50 -22.90
CA ASN A 318 1.12 -7.32 -22.62
C ASN A 318 1.47 -7.94 -21.24
N PRO A 319 2.20 -9.07 -21.18
CA PRO A 319 2.62 -9.66 -19.91
C PRO A 319 3.70 -8.79 -19.23
N THR A 320 3.72 -8.88 -17.92
CA THR A 320 4.80 -8.33 -17.08
C THR A 320 5.47 -9.46 -16.33
N MET A 321 6.63 -9.23 -15.73
CA MET A 321 7.28 -10.26 -14.90
C MET A 321 6.39 -10.80 -13.76
N HIS A 322 5.38 -10.03 -13.35
CA HIS A 322 4.41 -10.51 -12.37
C HIS A 322 3.44 -11.52 -12.95
N VAL A 323 3.13 -11.42 -14.25
CA VAL A 323 2.33 -12.41 -14.98
C VAL A 323 3.06 -13.76 -15.03
N ALA A 324 4.39 -13.80 -15.21
CA ALA A 324 5.14 -15.04 -15.15
C ALA A 324 4.91 -15.81 -13.84
N ARG A 325 4.98 -15.08 -12.72
CA ARG A 325 4.72 -15.67 -11.40
C ARG A 325 3.26 -16.10 -11.22
N HIS A 326 2.30 -15.40 -11.82
CA HIS A 326 0.90 -15.81 -11.84
C HIS A 326 0.72 -17.07 -12.67
N THR A 327 1.39 -17.16 -13.83
CA THR A 327 1.41 -18.34 -14.71
C THR A 327 1.98 -19.56 -13.99
N PHE A 328 3.11 -19.38 -13.25
CA PHE A 328 3.63 -20.46 -12.40
C PHE A 328 2.58 -20.96 -11.41
N ALA A 329 1.98 -20.05 -10.64
CA ALA A 329 1.02 -20.44 -9.63
C ALA A 329 -0.24 -21.10 -10.19
N THR A 330 -0.72 -20.63 -11.35
CA THR A 330 -1.99 -21.09 -11.93
C THR A 330 -1.77 -22.22 -12.92
N THR A 331 -1.07 -21.94 -14.04
CA THR A 331 -0.96 -22.87 -15.19
C THR A 331 0.02 -24.00 -14.92
N VAL A 332 1.19 -23.67 -14.33
CA VAL A 332 2.29 -24.63 -14.18
C VAL A 332 2.11 -25.49 -12.93
N THR A 333 1.44 -24.99 -11.89
CA THR A 333 1.32 -25.75 -10.63
C THR A 333 -0.12 -26.09 -10.24
N LEU A 334 -0.97 -25.14 -9.88
CA LEU A 334 -2.32 -25.45 -9.38
C LEU A 334 -3.19 -26.19 -10.40
N ALA A 335 -3.13 -25.82 -11.69
CA ALA A 335 -3.84 -26.51 -12.75
C ALA A 335 -3.36 -27.97 -12.94
N GLN A 336 -2.12 -28.26 -12.55
CA GLN A 336 -1.53 -29.61 -12.63
C GLN A 336 -1.68 -30.40 -11.30
N GLY A 337 -2.51 -29.92 -10.37
CA GLY A 337 -2.81 -30.64 -9.13
C GLY A 337 -1.84 -30.43 -7.98
N VAL A 338 -0.86 -29.51 -8.09
CA VAL A 338 0.03 -29.20 -6.97
C VAL A 338 -0.76 -28.52 -5.85
N PRO A 339 -0.71 -29.02 -4.60
CA PRO A 339 -1.47 -28.43 -3.48
C PRO A 339 -1.14 -26.96 -3.24
N LEU A 340 -2.15 -26.18 -2.84
CA LEU A 340 -2.04 -24.74 -2.62
C LEU A 340 -0.95 -24.37 -1.59
N GLU A 341 -0.83 -25.19 -0.53
CA GLU A 341 0.17 -25.04 0.53
C GLU A 341 1.59 -25.19 -0.02
N THR A 342 1.79 -26.17 -0.90
CA THR A 342 3.08 -26.40 -1.58
C THR A 342 3.42 -25.21 -2.47
N VAL A 343 2.47 -24.75 -3.29
CA VAL A 343 2.63 -23.56 -4.14
C VAL A 343 2.94 -22.31 -3.28
N SER A 344 2.26 -22.15 -2.15
CA SER A 344 2.49 -21.05 -1.21
C SER A 344 3.92 -21.03 -0.67
N LYS A 345 4.47 -22.18 -0.31
CA LYS A 345 5.87 -22.33 0.14
C LYS A 345 6.87 -22.06 -0.99
N MET A 346 6.66 -22.63 -2.18
CA MET A 346 7.49 -22.37 -3.36
C MET A 346 7.52 -20.89 -3.72
N LEU A 347 6.38 -20.21 -3.61
CA LEU A 347 6.29 -18.78 -3.83
C LEU A 347 6.88 -17.93 -2.68
N GLY A 348 7.22 -18.50 -1.53
CA GLY A 348 7.69 -17.76 -0.36
C GLY A 348 6.66 -16.77 0.17
N HIS A 349 5.37 -17.15 0.22
CA HIS A 349 4.32 -16.35 0.82
C HIS A 349 4.30 -16.58 2.34
N LYS A 350 4.24 -15.48 3.12
CA LYS A 350 4.12 -15.55 4.58
C LYS A 350 2.75 -16.05 5.04
N HIS A 351 1.71 -15.78 4.24
CA HIS A 351 0.32 -16.17 4.52
C HIS A 351 -0.29 -16.84 3.30
N ILE A 352 -0.94 -17.97 3.50
CA ILE A 352 -1.57 -18.74 2.43
C ILE A 352 -2.66 -17.96 1.70
N THR A 353 -3.32 -17.02 2.40
CA THR A 353 -4.31 -16.10 1.81
C THR A 353 -3.77 -15.31 0.62
N THR A 354 -2.44 -15.10 0.58
CA THR A 354 -1.79 -14.47 -0.58
C THR A 354 -1.78 -15.39 -1.80
N THR A 355 -1.79 -16.71 -1.61
CA THR A 355 -1.82 -17.73 -2.68
C THR A 355 -3.25 -18.04 -3.11
N GLN A 356 -4.22 -17.92 -2.21
CA GLN A 356 -5.65 -18.18 -2.52
C GLN A 356 -6.21 -17.32 -3.65
N ILE A 357 -5.58 -16.17 -3.93
CA ILE A 357 -5.94 -15.33 -5.10
C ILE A 357 -5.76 -16.05 -6.45
N TYR A 358 -4.93 -17.11 -6.50
CA TYR A 358 -4.71 -17.96 -7.67
C TYR A 358 -5.63 -19.18 -7.70
N ALA A 359 -6.23 -19.53 -6.57
CA ALA A 359 -7.07 -20.71 -6.40
C ALA A 359 -8.50 -20.47 -6.92
N LYS A 360 -8.65 -19.87 -8.11
CA LYS A 360 -9.93 -19.96 -8.84
C LYS A 360 -10.03 -21.37 -9.38
N ILE A 361 -10.71 -22.22 -8.62
CA ILE A 361 -11.02 -23.58 -9.05
C ILE A 361 -11.99 -23.45 -10.23
N THR A 362 -11.56 -23.87 -11.42
CA THR A 362 -12.43 -23.93 -12.59
C THR A 362 -13.33 -25.17 -12.49
N ASN A 363 -14.50 -25.17 -13.15
CA ASN A 363 -15.36 -26.35 -13.23
C ASN A 363 -14.60 -27.54 -13.82
N ASP A 364 -13.71 -27.31 -14.79
CA ASP A 364 -12.86 -28.34 -15.39
C ASP A 364 -11.94 -29.01 -14.35
N LYS A 365 -11.37 -28.21 -13.44
CA LYS A 365 -10.53 -28.76 -12.37
C LYS A 365 -11.34 -29.56 -11.35
N ILE A 366 -12.55 -29.11 -11.01
CA ILE A 366 -13.47 -29.88 -10.16
C ILE A 366 -13.80 -31.22 -10.84
N GLY A 367 -14.10 -31.18 -12.13
CA GLY A 367 -14.37 -32.40 -12.92
C GLY A 367 -13.19 -33.38 -12.92
N GLN A 368 -11.97 -32.88 -13.16
CA GLN A 368 -10.75 -33.70 -13.13
C GLN A 368 -10.50 -34.32 -11.76
N ASP A 369 -10.62 -33.54 -10.70
CA ASP A 369 -10.38 -34.00 -9.32
C ASP A 369 -11.44 -35.05 -8.90
N MET A 370 -12.72 -34.85 -9.30
CA MET A 370 -13.77 -35.78 -9.02
C MET A 370 -13.65 -37.08 -9.86
N ALA A 371 -13.18 -37.00 -11.11
CA ALA A 371 -12.87 -38.16 -11.91
C ALA A 371 -11.75 -39.02 -11.30
N ALA A 372 -10.65 -38.37 -10.90
CA ALA A 372 -9.54 -39.05 -10.24
C ALA A 372 -9.94 -39.65 -8.86
N LEU A 373 -10.85 -39.00 -8.15
CA LEU A 373 -11.41 -39.54 -6.91
C LEU A 373 -12.32 -40.72 -7.17
N SER A 374 -13.16 -40.65 -8.20
CA SER A 374 -14.04 -41.77 -8.61
C SER A 374 -13.24 -43.03 -8.88
N GLU A 375 -12.18 -42.94 -9.69
CA GLU A 375 -11.31 -44.11 -10.00
C GLU A 375 -10.72 -44.74 -8.72
N LYS A 376 -10.33 -43.91 -7.73
CA LYS A 376 -9.83 -44.41 -6.45
C LYS A 376 -10.92 -45.09 -5.61
N LEU A 377 -12.12 -44.53 -5.61
CA LEU A 377 -13.24 -45.04 -4.81
C LEU A 377 -13.88 -46.27 -5.38
N ASP A 378 -13.90 -46.46 -6.73
CA ASP A 378 -14.43 -47.65 -7.42
C ASP A 378 -13.70 -48.94 -6.99
N SER A 379 -12.44 -48.82 -6.58
CA SER A 379 -11.67 -49.94 -6.01
C SER A 379 -12.00 -50.25 -4.55
N VAL A 380 -12.58 -49.33 -3.81
CA VAL A 380 -12.83 -49.41 -2.35
C VAL A 380 -14.30 -49.68 -2.02
N PHE A 381 -15.22 -49.07 -2.76
CA PHE A 381 -16.65 -49.15 -2.50
C PHE A 381 -17.40 -49.80 -3.67
N LYS A 382 -18.11 -50.91 -3.42
CA LYS A 382 -19.01 -51.56 -4.36
C LYS A 382 -20.41 -51.52 -3.78
N ILE A 383 -21.39 -51.02 -4.56
CA ILE A 383 -22.79 -51.10 -4.20
C ILE A 383 -23.22 -52.54 -4.51
N ALA A 384 -23.74 -53.26 -3.51
CA ALA A 384 -24.40 -54.55 -3.73
C ALA A 384 -25.64 -54.30 -4.63
N GLN A 385 -25.71 -55.04 -5.75
CA GLN A 385 -26.86 -55.01 -6.67
C GLN A 385 -28.03 -55.74 -6.07
#